data_4182cee2c76eac2839da1a7b284d23af
#
_entry.id   4182cee2c76eac2839da1a7b284d23af
#
_cell.length_a   1.000
_cell.length_b   1.000
_cell.length_c   1.000
_cell.angle_alpha   90.00
_cell.angle_beta   90.00
_cell.angle_gamma   90.00
#
_symmetry.space_group_name_H-M   'P 1'
#
loop_
_entity.id
_entity.type
_entity.pdbx_description
1 polymer ?
#
loop_
_entity_poly.entity_id
_entity_poly.type
_entity_poly.pdbx_seq_one_letter_code
_entity_poly.pdbx_strand_id
1 'polypeptide(L)'
;MDTVSETVSKVDEGLQEMGIDGVKDSLKDLLNFKQYMENQVPAVMGFCIKVVLSVIVFFVGRKIIQWILNVMRRSLERANVDAGVIQFASSAGKAVLYVLLIINIAVSLGVKESSVAALLGTAGVTVGLALQGGLANLAGGVLLLLFKPFVVGDYIIQDQSNGCEGTVAKIEICYTTLLSIDNKKIVVPNGTLSNSTIINVTAKENRKLEIKVGISYEADIQKAKRIIEKILREDADTKSDTKEMVVFVDELADSAVIMGLRVWVSTERYWPTTWRLNQKIKEEFDANGIVIPYNQM
;
A
#
# COMPACT_ATOMS: atom_id res chain seq x y z
N MET A 1 51.98 42.52 -4.93
CA MET A 1 52.82 41.51 -4.27
C MET A 1 54.31 41.81 -4.36
N ASP A 2 54.75 42.49 -5.39
CA ASP A 2 56.18 42.78 -5.67
C ASP A 2 56.85 43.84 -4.77
N THR A 3 56.13 44.85 -4.31
CA THR A 3 56.66 45.92 -3.46
C THR A 3 57.00 45.49 -2.03
N VAL A 4 56.32 44.52 -1.46
CA VAL A 4 56.61 44.01 -0.10
C VAL A 4 57.82 43.07 -0.14
N SER A 5 57.95 42.25 -1.18
CA SER A 5 59.12 41.38 -1.41
C SER A 5 60.42 42.17 -1.59
N GLU A 6 60.34 43.26 -2.34
CA GLU A 6 61.53 44.15 -2.60
C GLU A 6 61.94 44.93 -1.36
N THR A 7 60.94 45.34 -0.52
CA THR A 7 61.23 46.06 0.73
C THR A 7 61.87 45.13 1.76
N VAL A 8 61.37 43.86 1.84
CA VAL A 8 61.94 42.83 2.72
C VAL A 8 63.34 42.44 2.35
N SER A 9 63.72 42.41 1.04
CA SER A 9 65.05 42.13 0.54
C SER A 9 66.03 43.24 0.94
N LYS A 10 65.66 44.50 0.81
CA LYS A 10 66.48 45.66 1.19
C LYS A 10 66.70 45.78 2.70
N VAL A 11 65.74 45.43 3.51
CA VAL A 11 65.86 45.36 4.98
C VAL A 11 66.74 44.19 5.39
N ASP A 12 66.65 43.05 4.68
CA ASP A 12 67.44 41.83 4.95
C ASP A 12 68.97 42.12 4.68
N GLU A 13 69.30 42.82 3.62
CA GLU A 13 70.70 43.25 3.33
C GLU A 13 71.24 44.21 4.40
N GLY A 14 70.45 45.21 4.84
CA GLY A 14 70.88 46.18 5.85
C GLY A 14 71.01 45.57 7.26
N LEU A 15 70.28 44.58 7.64
CA LEU A 15 70.38 43.87 8.94
C LEU A 15 71.58 42.90 8.97
N GLN A 16 71.95 42.32 7.83
CA GLN A 16 73.10 41.44 7.70
C GLN A 16 74.44 42.21 7.89
N GLU A 17 74.50 43.46 7.43
CA GLU A 17 75.66 44.35 7.63
C GLU A 17 75.79 44.75 9.10
N MET A 18 74.76 44.79 9.91
CA MET A 18 74.77 45.21 11.33
C MET A 18 74.94 44.02 12.33
N GLY A 19 75.01 42.77 11.89
CA GLY A 19 75.28 41.62 12.75
C GLY A 19 74.19 41.29 13.80
N ILE A 20 72.93 41.67 13.52
CA ILE A 20 71.84 41.52 14.46
C ILE A 20 70.84 40.41 13.97
N ASP A 21 71.28 39.14 14.04
CA ASP A 21 70.50 38.00 13.54
C ASP A 21 69.20 37.81 14.31
N GLY A 22 69.19 38.12 15.61
CA GLY A 22 67.97 37.97 16.42
C GLY A 22 66.80 38.90 16.10
N VAL A 23 67.11 40.09 15.50
CA VAL A 23 66.08 41.03 15.07
C VAL A 23 65.49 40.61 13.71
N LYS A 24 66.25 39.91 12.91
CA LYS A 24 65.86 39.38 11.61
C LYS A 24 64.77 38.25 11.78
N ASP A 25 64.97 37.37 12.71
CA ASP A 25 63.97 36.28 13.00
C ASP A 25 62.70 36.89 13.55
N SER A 26 62.78 37.84 14.48
CA SER A 26 61.59 38.53 15.03
C SER A 26 60.81 39.34 13.97
N LEU A 27 61.48 39.97 13.02
CA LEU A 27 60.83 40.71 11.92
C LEU A 27 60.15 39.73 10.93
N LYS A 28 60.83 38.64 10.63
CA LYS A 28 60.24 37.54 9.82
C LYS A 28 58.98 36.96 10.42
N ASP A 29 59.01 36.72 11.72
CA ASP A 29 57.82 36.22 12.45
C ASP A 29 56.69 37.24 12.47
N LEU A 30 56.94 38.49 12.65
CA LEU A 30 55.97 39.59 12.57
C LEU A 30 55.38 39.74 11.16
N LEU A 31 56.16 39.62 10.12
CA LEU A 31 55.68 39.66 8.74
C LEU A 31 54.87 38.48 8.36
N ASN A 32 55.23 37.24 8.81
CA ASN A 32 54.52 36.03 8.64
C ASN A 32 53.18 36.10 9.38
N PHE A 33 53.17 36.62 10.62
CA PHE A 33 51.97 36.83 11.41
C PHE A 33 51.01 37.83 10.74
N LYS A 34 51.55 38.96 10.26
CA LYS A 34 50.77 39.97 9.52
C LYS A 34 50.15 39.37 8.26
N GLN A 35 50.92 38.63 7.47
CA GLN A 35 50.46 37.98 6.24
C GLN A 35 49.41 36.87 6.55
N TYR A 36 49.61 36.13 7.64
CA TYR A 36 48.63 35.17 8.13
C TYR A 36 47.33 35.85 8.51
N MET A 37 47.37 36.96 9.24
CA MET A 37 46.20 37.73 9.63
C MET A 37 45.47 38.32 8.41
N GLU A 38 46.19 38.89 7.47
CA GLU A 38 45.63 39.47 6.24
C GLU A 38 44.93 38.42 5.36
N ASN A 39 45.42 37.18 5.37
CA ASN A 39 44.81 36.07 4.63
C ASN A 39 43.58 35.47 5.38
N GLN A 40 43.55 35.50 6.72
CA GLN A 40 42.46 34.91 7.52
C GLN A 40 41.27 35.87 7.71
N VAL A 41 41.53 37.20 7.75
CA VAL A 41 40.46 38.19 7.96
C VAL A 41 39.36 38.13 6.90
N PRO A 42 39.61 37.97 5.60
CA PRO A 42 38.56 37.84 4.60
C PRO A 42 37.74 36.52 4.75
N ALA A 43 38.42 35.44 5.14
CA ALA A 43 37.75 34.13 5.37
C ALA A 43 36.79 34.17 6.58
N VAL A 44 37.27 34.78 7.68
CA VAL A 44 36.44 34.97 8.89
C VAL A 44 35.27 35.92 8.62
N MET A 45 35.53 37.03 7.91
CA MET A 45 34.47 37.97 7.55
C MET A 45 33.44 37.34 6.61
N GLY A 46 33.89 36.54 5.62
CA GLY A 46 33.00 35.76 4.75
C GLY A 46 32.16 34.76 5.52
N PHE A 47 32.72 34.09 6.53
CA PHE A 47 31.97 33.18 7.40
C PHE A 47 30.96 33.93 8.26
N CYS A 48 31.32 35.07 8.87
CA CYS A 48 30.39 35.91 9.65
C CYS A 48 29.19 36.37 8.79
N ILE A 49 29.42 36.78 7.56
CA ILE A 49 28.36 37.17 6.62
C ILE A 49 27.43 35.97 6.34
N LYS A 50 27.96 34.77 6.11
CA LYS A 50 27.15 33.56 5.90
C LYS A 50 26.31 33.24 7.13
N VAL A 51 26.83 33.38 8.34
CA VAL A 51 26.09 33.17 9.58
C VAL A 51 24.94 34.18 9.69
N VAL A 52 25.19 35.47 9.45
CA VAL A 52 24.14 36.50 9.49
C VAL A 52 23.06 36.22 8.46
N LEU A 53 23.43 35.88 7.24
CA LEU A 53 22.48 35.50 6.18
C LEU A 53 21.68 34.24 6.57
N SER A 54 22.32 33.24 7.17
CA SER A 54 21.65 32.02 7.66
C SER A 54 20.59 32.29 8.73
N VAL A 55 20.89 33.26 9.62
CA VAL A 55 19.92 33.70 10.64
C VAL A 55 18.72 34.40 9.97
N ILE A 56 18.95 35.23 8.98
CA ILE A 56 17.88 35.87 8.21
C ILE A 56 17.03 34.82 7.49
N VAL A 57 17.67 33.87 6.81
CA VAL A 57 16.99 32.76 6.12
C VAL A 57 16.20 31.94 7.09
N PHE A 58 16.68 31.68 8.30
CA PHE A 58 15.93 30.95 9.34
C PHE A 58 14.64 31.69 9.74
N PHE A 59 14.71 33.00 10.03
CA PHE A 59 13.52 33.76 10.42
C PHE A 59 12.51 33.90 9.27
N VAL A 60 12.99 34.15 8.04
CA VAL A 60 12.13 34.20 6.85
C VAL A 60 11.53 32.83 6.58
N GLY A 61 12.34 31.77 6.59
CA GLY A 61 11.91 30.40 6.37
C GLY A 61 10.87 29.96 7.40
N ARG A 62 11.05 30.29 8.69
CA ARG A 62 10.07 30.06 9.74
C ARG A 62 8.72 30.72 9.43
N LYS A 63 8.70 31.96 8.93
CA LYS A 63 7.46 32.64 8.54
C LYS A 63 6.78 31.94 7.36
N ILE A 64 7.56 31.54 6.36
CA ILE A 64 7.05 30.81 5.19
C ILE A 64 6.46 29.46 5.62
N ILE A 65 7.15 28.71 6.46
CA ILE A 65 6.66 27.42 7.00
C ILE A 65 5.33 27.62 7.73
N GLN A 66 5.23 28.61 8.62
CA GLN A 66 3.99 28.92 9.32
C GLN A 66 2.85 29.29 8.37
N TRP A 67 3.14 30.06 7.32
CA TRP A 67 2.16 30.42 6.31
C TRP A 67 1.66 29.17 5.55
N ILE A 68 2.59 28.30 5.07
CA ILE A 68 2.24 27.04 4.40
C ILE A 68 1.35 26.18 5.30
N LEU A 69 1.75 25.96 6.56
CA LEU A 69 1.00 25.15 7.51
C LEU A 69 -0.39 25.74 7.80
N ASN A 70 -0.52 27.06 7.89
CA ASN A 70 -1.81 27.72 8.10
C ASN A 70 -2.73 27.56 6.88
N VAL A 71 -2.19 27.66 5.65
CA VAL A 71 -2.95 27.43 4.43
C VAL A 71 -3.42 25.98 4.35
N MET A 72 -2.50 25.02 4.61
CA MET A 72 -2.83 23.60 4.64
C MET A 72 -3.92 23.30 5.67
N ARG A 73 -3.77 23.78 6.90
CA ARG A 73 -4.75 23.59 7.97
C ARG A 73 -6.12 24.14 7.59
N ARG A 74 -6.20 25.36 7.07
CA ARG A 74 -7.47 25.96 6.62
C ARG A 74 -8.12 25.18 5.47
N SER A 75 -7.33 24.62 4.56
CA SER A 75 -7.85 23.79 3.47
C SER A 75 -8.45 22.50 4.00
N LEU A 76 -7.78 21.82 4.95
CA LEU A 76 -8.26 20.59 5.57
C LEU A 76 -9.50 20.84 6.44
N GLU A 77 -9.54 21.93 7.19
CA GLU A 77 -10.72 22.34 7.99
C GLU A 77 -11.94 22.60 7.08
N ARG A 78 -11.76 23.24 5.91
CA ARG A 78 -12.84 23.44 4.94
C ARG A 78 -13.34 22.14 4.29
N ALA A 79 -12.48 21.14 4.19
CA ALA A 79 -12.83 19.82 3.68
C ALA A 79 -13.48 18.92 4.75
N ASN A 80 -13.79 19.44 5.94
CA ASN A 80 -14.34 18.69 7.08
C ASN A 80 -13.52 17.45 7.47
N VAL A 81 -12.19 17.55 7.36
CA VAL A 81 -11.28 16.48 7.79
C VAL A 81 -11.23 16.42 9.31
N ASP A 82 -11.14 15.20 9.87
CA ASP A 82 -11.03 14.98 11.31
C ASP A 82 -9.88 15.78 11.95
N ALA A 83 -10.14 16.35 13.15
CA ALA A 83 -9.18 17.20 13.86
C ALA A 83 -7.85 16.47 14.15
N GLY A 84 -7.89 15.17 14.43
CA GLY A 84 -6.70 14.35 14.66
C GLY A 84 -5.82 14.25 13.41
N VAL A 85 -6.44 14.07 12.23
CA VAL A 85 -5.72 14.04 10.95
C VAL A 85 -5.08 15.39 10.64
N ILE A 86 -5.80 16.50 10.88
CA ILE A 86 -5.29 17.86 10.69
C ILE A 86 -4.07 18.11 11.58
N GLN A 87 -4.16 17.71 12.85
CA GLN A 87 -3.08 17.86 13.81
C GLN A 87 -1.86 17.02 13.42
N PHE A 88 -2.07 15.77 13.04
CA PHE A 88 -1.00 14.87 12.57
C PHE A 88 -0.31 15.42 11.31
N ALA A 89 -1.08 15.78 10.27
CA ALA A 89 -0.57 16.32 9.02
C ALA A 89 0.21 17.61 9.24
N SER A 90 -0.29 18.50 10.11
CA SER A 90 0.38 19.76 10.47
C SER A 90 1.69 19.51 11.21
N SER A 91 1.73 18.56 12.14
CA SER A 91 2.93 18.21 12.89
C SER A 91 4.00 17.54 12.01
N ALA A 92 3.57 16.57 11.17
CA ALA A 92 4.46 15.90 10.23
C ALA A 92 5.00 16.88 9.17
N GLY A 93 4.13 17.70 8.58
CA GLY A 93 4.54 18.73 7.62
C GLY A 93 5.50 19.76 8.24
N LYS A 94 5.24 20.18 9.48
CA LYS A 94 6.14 21.05 10.24
C LYS A 94 7.51 20.41 10.41
N ALA A 95 7.59 19.15 10.84
CA ALA A 95 8.86 18.44 11.02
C ALA A 95 9.68 18.38 9.73
N VAL A 96 9.03 17.97 8.62
CA VAL A 96 9.69 17.87 7.30
C VAL A 96 10.22 19.25 6.83
N LEU A 97 9.37 20.29 6.90
CA LEU A 97 9.74 21.62 6.44
C LEU A 97 10.89 22.23 7.27
N TYR A 98 10.91 21.99 8.60
CA TYR A 98 12.03 22.45 9.43
C TYR A 98 13.31 21.67 9.16
N VAL A 99 13.23 20.36 8.92
CA VAL A 99 14.41 19.57 8.51
C VAL A 99 14.99 20.12 7.22
N LEU A 100 14.16 20.40 6.21
CA LEU A 100 14.61 20.98 4.95
C LEU A 100 15.23 22.38 5.14
N LEU A 101 14.66 23.22 5.99
CA LEU A 101 15.20 24.53 6.32
C LEU A 101 16.57 24.43 7.00
N ILE A 102 16.72 23.53 7.98
CA ILE A 102 17.99 23.31 8.70
C ILE A 102 19.07 22.80 7.72
N ILE A 103 18.71 21.85 6.86
CA ILE A 103 19.62 21.33 5.84
C ILE A 103 20.10 22.43 4.90
N ASN A 104 19.20 23.27 4.39
CA ASN A 104 19.54 24.39 3.52
C ASN A 104 20.50 25.34 4.19
N ILE A 105 20.27 25.65 5.47
CA ILE A 105 21.20 26.50 6.27
C ILE A 105 22.55 25.79 6.46
N ALA A 106 22.58 24.50 6.76
CA ALA A 106 23.80 23.74 6.94
C ALA A 106 24.69 23.75 5.68
N VAL A 107 24.08 23.58 4.49
CA VAL A 107 24.80 23.69 3.20
C VAL A 107 25.33 25.10 2.98
N SER A 108 24.57 26.15 3.30
CA SER A 108 25.02 27.54 3.15
C SER A 108 26.20 27.87 4.08
N LEU A 109 26.31 27.19 5.23
CA LEU A 109 27.42 27.30 6.18
C LEU A 109 28.65 26.47 5.79
N GLY A 110 28.56 25.66 4.71
CA GLY A 110 29.70 24.91 4.16
C GLY A 110 29.65 23.39 4.39
N VAL A 111 28.54 22.83 4.86
CA VAL A 111 28.35 21.38 4.88
C VAL A 111 28.29 20.86 3.45
N LYS A 112 29.07 19.84 3.13
CA LYS A 112 29.14 19.26 1.80
C LYS A 112 27.78 18.70 1.38
N GLU A 113 27.28 19.07 0.21
CA GLU A 113 26.00 18.59 -0.34
C GLU A 113 25.95 17.07 -0.44
N SER A 114 27.08 16.39 -0.74
CA SER A 114 27.17 14.93 -0.77
C SER A 114 26.87 14.28 0.57
N SER A 115 27.31 14.90 1.68
CA SER A 115 27.01 14.40 3.04
C SER A 115 25.53 14.53 3.38
N VAL A 116 24.92 15.64 2.97
CA VAL A 116 23.48 15.87 3.12
C VAL A 116 22.68 14.88 2.27
N ALA A 117 23.08 14.66 1.03
CA ALA A 117 22.43 13.71 0.14
C ALA A 117 22.49 12.28 0.72
N ALA A 118 23.65 11.85 1.27
CA ALA A 118 23.79 10.57 1.93
C ALA A 118 22.88 10.44 3.16
N LEU A 119 22.82 11.47 4.01
CA LEU A 119 21.93 11.51 5.17
C LEU A 119 20.45 11.41 4.78
N LEU A 120 20.02 12.23 3.79
CA LEU A 120 18.64 12.20 3.29
C LEU A 120 18.29 10.88 2.63
N GLY A 121 19.22 10.28 1.87
CA GLY A 121 19.04 8.97 1.27
C GLY A 121 18.80 7.89 2.32
N THR A 122 19.67 7.82 3.34
CA THR A 122 19.52 6.85 4.44
C THR A 122 18.22 7.07 5.22
N ALA A 123 17.91 8.32 5.59
CA ALA A 123 16.67 8.65 6.28
C ALA A 123 15.45 8.33 5.42
N GLY A 124 15.49 8.62 4.11
CA GLY A 124 14.42 8.32 3.16
C GLY A 124 14.13 6.82 3.05
N VAL A 125 15.16 5.99 2.96
CA VAL A 125 15.02 4.52 2.96
C VAL A 125 14.38 4.05 4.26
N THR A 126 14.87 4.52 5.41
CA THR A 126 14.33 4.14 6.72
C THR A 126 12.86 4.49 6.87
N VAL A 127 12.48 5.72 6.51
CA VAL A 127 11.08 6.17 6.54
C VAL A 127 10.23 5.40 5.52
N GLY A 128 10.76 5.14 4.32
CA GLY A 128 10.09 4.35 3.28
C GLY A 128 9.75 2.94 3.75
N LEU A 129 10.72 2.25 4.38
CA LEU A 129 10.48 0.92 4.96
C LEU A 129 9.46 0.95 6.10
N ALA A 130 9.54 1.97 6.97
CA ALA A 130 8.57 2.12 8.07
C ALA A 130 7.13 2.36 7.58
N LEU A 131 6.95 3.03 6.43
CA LEU A 131 5.65 3.34 5.82
C LEU A 131 5.21 2.33 4.75
N GLN A 132 6.00 1.30 4.46
CA GLN A 132 5.78 0.34 3.37
C GLN A 132 4.37 -0.26 3.38
N GLY A 133 3.88 -0.70 4.55
CA GLY A 133 2.55 -1.30 4.67
C GLY A 133 1.42 -0.31 4.37
N GLY A 134 1.53 0.92 4.88
CA GLY A 134 0.55 1.97 4.61
C GLY A 134 0.51 2.38 3.12
N LEU A 135 1.67 2.51 2.51
CA LEU A 135 1.79 2.86 1.09
C LEU A 135 1.28 1.73 0.18
N ALA A 136 1.53 0.46 0.54
CA ALA A 136 0.99 -0.69 -0.17
C ALA A 136 -0.55 -0.71 -0.14
N ASN A 137 -1.16 -0.36 1.01
CA ASN A 137 -2.61 -0.28 1.12
C ASN A 137 -3.20 0.88 0.32
N LEU A 138 -2.56 2.03 0.31
CA LEU A 138 -2.94 3.17 -0.52
C LEU A 138 -2.88 2.81 -2.02
N ALA A 139 -1.76 2.23 -2.46
CA ALA A 139 -1.59 1.78 -3.84
C ALA A 139 -2.64 0.70 -4.21
N GLY A 140 -2.87 -0.28 -3.32
CA GLY A 140 -3.91 -1.30 -3.49
C GLY A 140 -5.30 -0.68 -3.65
N GLY A 141 -5.65 0.33 -2.83
CA GLY A 141 -6.93 1.03 -2.96
C GLY A 141 -7.10 1.74 -4.31
N VAL A 142 -6.05 2.42 -4.78
CA VAL A 142 -6.06 3.05 -6.11
C VAL A 142 -6.23 2.00 -7.22
N LEU A 143 -5.51 0.87 -7.14
CA LEU A 143 -5.63 -0.22 -8.12
C LEU A 143 -7.04 -0.83 -8.12
N LEU A 144 -7.64 -1.08 -6.96
CA LEU A 144 -9.00 -1.60 -6.83
C LEU A 144 -10.03 -0.65 -7.45
N LEU A 145 -9.90 0.64 -7.21
CA LEU A 145 -10.82 1.66 -7.76
C LEU A 145 -10.64 1.87 -9.27
N LEU A 146 -9.42 1.69 -9.80
CA LEU A 146 -9.10 1.87 -11.21
C LEU A 146 -9.50 0.64 -12.05
N PHE A 147 -9.03 -0.55 -11.66
CA PHE A 147 -9.26 -1.79 -12.40
C PHE A 147 -10.57 -2.49 -12.06
N LYS A 148 -11.18 -2.18 -10.91
CA LYS A 148 -12.49 -2.68 -10.47
C LYS A 148 -12.64 -4.19 -10.62
N PRO A 149 -11.75 -5.02 -10.06
CA PRO A 149 -11.92 -6.48 -10.08
C PRO A 149 -13.22 -6.90 -9.39
N PHE A 150 -13.72 -6.07 -8.50
CA PHE A 150 -15.04 -6.13 -7.87
C PHE A 150 -15.54 -4.70 -7.59
N VAL A 151 -16.82 -4.54 -7.35
CA VAL A 151 -17.47 -3.27 -7.00
C VAL A 151 -18.26 -3.38 -5.70
N VAL A 152 -18.71 -2.25 -5.15
CA VAL A 152 -19.61 -2.23 -4.00
C VAL A 152 -20.90 -2.98 -4.37
N GLY A 153 -21.30 -3.92 -3.52
CA GLY A 153 -22.43 -4.83 -3.74
C GLY A 153 -22.02 -6.22 -4.19
N ASP A 154 -20.82 -6.44 -4.70
CA ASP A 154 -20.34 -7.77 -5.07
C ASP A 154 -20.08 -8.65 -3.84
N TYR A 155 -20.38 -9.94 -3.95
CA TYR A 155 -19.93 -10.94 -2.98
C TYR A 155 -18.60 -11.51 -3.42
N ILE A 156 -17.59 -11.36 -2.59
CA ILE A 156 -16.23 -11.82 -2.88
C ILE A 156 -15.73 -12.80 -1.83
N ILE A 157 -14.88 -13.73 -2.27
CA ILE A 157 -14.15 -14.66 -1.42
C ILE A 157 -12.65 -14.43 -1.67
N GLN A 158 -11.90 -14.19 -0.61
CA GLN A 158 -10.45 -14.12 -0.66
C GLN A 158 -9.87 -15.52 -0.44
N ASP A 159 -9.17 -16.04 -1.43
CA ASP A 159 -8.57 -17.38 -1.40
C ASP A 159 -7.22 -17.37 -0.69
N GLN A 160 -7.24 -17.46 0.64
CA GLN A 160 -6.05 -17.64 1.49
C GLN A 160 -6.42 -18.51 2.71
N SER A 161 -5.42 -19.07 3.39
CA SER A 161 -5.58 -20.00 4.52
C SER A 161 -6.46 -19.50 5.68
N ASN A 162 -6.64 -18.19 5.81
CA ASN A 162 -7.58 -17.51 6.71
C ASN A 162 -8.48 -16.57 5.90
N GLY A 163 -8.90 -17.00 4.71
CA GLY A 163 -9.66 -16.19 3.78
C GLY A 163 -10.94 -15.64 4.39
N CYS A 164 -11.25 -14.41 4.04
CA CYS A 164 -12.50 -13.77 4.41
C CYS A 164 -13.43 -13.70 3.20
N GLU A 165 -14.74 -13.78 3.47
CA GLU A 165 -15.76 -13.63 2.45
C GLU A 165 -16.87 -12.70 2.91
N GLY A 166 -17.54 -12.07 1.96
CA GLY A 166 -18.65 -11.17 2.23
C GLY A 166 -19.01 -10.27 1.08
N THR A 167 -20.09 -9.54 1.26
CA THR A 167 -20.52 -8.49 0.33
C THR A 167 -19.70 -7.22 0.55
N VAL A 168 -19.16 -6.67 -0.50
CA VAL A 168 -18.40 -5.41 -0.48
C VAL A 168 -19.35 -4.26 -0.13
N ALA A 169 -19.23 -3.74 1.09
CA ALA A 169 -20.03 -2.63 1.57
C ALA A 169 -19.42 -1.27 1.21
N LYS A 170 -18.07 -1.17 1.24
CA LYS A 170 -17.36 0.09 1.02
C LYS A 170 -15.91 -0.16 0.62
N ILE A 171 -15.42 0.60 -0.35
CA ILE A 171 -13.99 0.65 -0.72
C ILE A 171 -13.47 2.04 -0.34
N GLU A 172 -12.56 2.09 0.63
CA GLU A 172 -11.91 3.31 1.11
C GLU A 172 -10.46 3.35 0.62
N ILE A 173 -9.75 4.43 0.90
CA ILE A 173 -8.38 4.65 0.41
C ILE A 173 -7.41 3.51 0.81
N CYS A 174 -7.47 3.04 2.06
CA CYS A 174 -6.54 2.03 2.58
C CYS A 174 -7.20 0.69 2.90
N TYR A 175 -8.52 0.66 3.06
CA TYR A 175 -9.27 -0.51 3.51
C TYR A 175 -10.54 -0.70 2.69
N THR A 176 -10.92 -1.97 2.49
CA THR A 176 -12.22 -2.37 1.98
C THR A 176 -13.01 -3.02 3.12
N THR A 177 -14.26 -2.64 3.27
CA THR A 177 -15.18 -3.22 4.26
C THR A 177 -16.08 -4.23 3.57
N LEU A 178 -16.13 -5.46 4.10
CA LEU A 178 -17.06 -6.50 3.70
C LEU A 178 -18.08 -6.72 4.81
N LEU A 179 -19.26 -7.17 4.42
CA LEU A 179 -20.29 -7.69 5.32
C LEU A 179 -20.44 -9.19 5.08
N SER A 180 -20.23 -10.00 6.11
CA SER A 180 -20.45 -11.45 6.04
C SER A 180 -21.95 -11.78 5.98
N ILE A 181 -22.29 -13.03 5.67
CA ILE A 181 -23.69 -13.50 5.61
C ILE A 181 -24.41 -13.30 6.95
N ASP A 182 -23.70 -13.42 8.07
CA ASP A 182 -24.23 -13.18 9.43
C ASP A 182 -24.10 -11.71 9.88
N ASN A 183 -23.90 -10.79 8.91
CA ASN A 183 -23.87 -9.34 9.09
C ASN A 183 -22.69 -8.81 9.96
N LYS A 184 -21.58 -9.55 10.03
CA LYS A 184 -20.36 -9.09 10.66
C LYS A 184 -19.59 -8.16 9.72
N LYS A 185 -19.03 -7.10 10.28
CA LYS A 185 -18.15 -6.18 9.55
C LYS A 185 -16.73 -6.74 9.51
N ILE A 186 -16.22 -7.00 8.32
CA ILE A 186 -14.85 -7.44 8.07
C ILE A 186 -14.11 -6.28 7.38
N VAL A 187 -13.01 -5.84 7.95
CA VAL A 187 -12.18 -4.74 7.39
C VAL A 187 -10.88 -5.34 6.89
N VAL A 188 -10.67 -5.26 5.58
CA VAL A 188 -9.52 -5.88 4.91
C VAL A 188 -8.62 -4.79 4.35
N PRO A 189 -7.29 -4.82 4.59
CA PRO A 189 -6.35 -3.90 3.96
C PRO A 189 -6.36 -4.04 2.43
N ASN A 190 -6.42 -2.92 1.70
CA ASN A 190 -6.49 -2.95 0.23
C ASN A 190 -5.27 -3.60 -0.42
N GLY A 191 -4.07 -3.43 0.18
CA GLY A 191 -2.86 -4.10 -0.29
C GLY A 191 -2.96 -5.62 -0.25
N THR A 192 -3.66 -6.17 0.75
CA THR A 192 -3.93 -7.60 0.84
C THR A 192 -4.86 -8.06 -0.28
N LEU A 193 -5.97 -7.36 -0.51
CA LEU A 193 -6.92 -7.70 -1.57
C LEU A 193 -6.30 -7.57 -2.97
N SER A 194 -5.53 -6.52 -3.22
CA SER A 194 -4.92 -6.31 -4.53
C SER A 194 -3.81 -7.31 -4.88
N ASN A 195 -3.21 -7.95 -3.87
CA ASN A 195 -2.12 -8.92 -4.03
C ASN A 195 -2.55 -10.38 -3.78
N SER A 196 -3.84 -10.65 -3.57
CA SER A 196 -4.38 -11.99 -3.36
C SER A 196 -5.29 -12.41 -4.51
N THR A 197 -5.52 -13.73 -4.63
CA THR A 197 -6.57 -14.26 -5.48
C THR A 197 -7.92 -13.88 -4.91
N ILE A 198 -8.77 -13.26 -5.72
CA ILE A 198 -10.15 -12.90 -5.37
C ILE A 198 -11.10 -13.66 -6.27
N ILE A 199 -12.04 -14.38 -5.66
CA ILE A 199 -13.15 -15.00 -6.36
C ILE A 199 -14.35 -14.05 -6.22
N ASN A 200 -14.73 -13.41 -7.33
CA ASN A 200 -15.95 -12.60 -7.37
C ASN A 200 -17.12 -13.49 -7.77
N VAL A 201 -17.94 -13.80 -6.80
CA VAL A 201 -19.06 -14.77 -6.92
C VAL A 201 -20.22 -14.16 -7.70
N THR A 202 -20.40 -12.84 -7.66
CA THR A 202 -21.54 -12.12 -8.26
C THR A 202 -21.21 -11.39 -9.56
N ALA A 203 -19.97 -11.46 -10.02
CA ALA A 203 -19.52 -10.79 -11.25
C ALA A 203 -20.26 -11.26 -12.52
N LYS A 204 -20.85 -12.44 -12.51
CA LYS A 204 -21.57 -13.01 -13.65
C LYS A 204 -23.05 -13.24 -13.27
N GLU A 205 -23.94 -12.96 -14.23
CA GLU A 205 -25.39 -13.14 -14.06
C GLU A 205 -25.79 -14.59 -13.80
N ASN A 206 -25.06 -15.54 -14.38
CA ASN A 206 -25.33 -16.97 -14.26
C ASN A 206 -24.14 -17.71 -13.68
N ARG A 207 -24.43 -18.72 -12.84
CA ARG A 207 -23.47 -19.65 -12.25
C ARG A 207 -23.82 -21.08 -12.59
N LYS A 208 -22.81 -21.91 -12.75
CA LYS A 208 -22.98 -23.35 -12.90
C LYS A 208 -23.24 -23.96 -11.51
N LEU A 209 -24.44 -24.49 -11.31
CA LEU A 209 -24.82 -25.26 -10.13
C LEU A 209 -24.39 -26.71 -10.34
N GLU A 210 -23.70 -27.27 -9.36
CA GLU A 210 -23.34 -28.68 -9.32
C GLU A 210 -23.89 -29.28 -8.04
N ILE A 211 -24.66 -30.40 -8.18
CA ILE A 211 -25.17 -31.21 -7.05
C ILE A 211 -24.70 -32.62 -7.26
N LYS A 212 -24.29 -33.28 -6.19
CA LYS A 212 -23.94 -34.70 -6.13
C LYS A 212 -24.84 -35.41 -5.17
N VAL A 213 -25.40 -36.55 -5.61
CA VAL A 213 -26.29 -37.39 -4.80
C VAL A 213 -25.89 -38.84 -4.97
N GLY A 214 -25.72 -39.55 -3.85
CA GLY A 214 -25.41 -40.99 -3.84
C GLY A 214 -26.67 -41.83 -4.05
N ILE A 215 -26.58 -42.88 -4.88
CA ILE A 215 -27.59 -43.94 -4.99
C ILE A 215 -26.97 -45.31 -4.65
N SER A 216 -27.80 -46.27 -4.24
CA SER A 216 -27.30 -47.63 -4.00
C SER A 216 -26.73 -48.24 -5.27
N TYR A 217 -25.75 -49.13 -5.15
CA TYR A 217 -25.21 -49.93 -6.25
C TYR A 217 -26.25 -50.80 -6.93
N GLU A 218 -27.32 -51.16 -6.19
CA GLU A 218 -28.45 -51.96 -6.70
C GLU A 218 -29.51 -51.11 -7.44
N ALA A 219 -29.40 -49.79 -7.36
CA ALA A 219 -30.35 -48.88 -8.00
C ALA A 219 -30.13 -48.76 -9.52
N ASP A 220 -31.22 -48.62 -10.27
CA ASP A 220 -31.18 -48.38 -11.71
C ASP A 220 -30.71 -46.96 -11.98
N ILE A 221 -29.42 -46.85 -12.45
CA ILE A 221 -28.76 -45.59 -12.82
C ILE A 221 -29.56 -44.82 -13.89
N GLN A 222 -30.13 -45.52 -14.88
CA GLN A 222 -30.86 -44.88 -15.96
C GLN A 222 -32.21 -44.31 -15.47
N LYS A 223 -32.85 -44.98 -14.50
CA LYS A 223 -34.07 -44.50 -13.84
C LYS A 223 -33.74 -43.25 -13.01
N ALA A 224 -32.70 -43.29 -12.19
CA ALA A 224 -32.24 -42.16 -11.41
C ALA A 224 -31.92 -40.94 -12.30
N LYS A 225 -31.20 -41.15 -13.40
CA LYS A 225 -30.87 -40.14 -14.40
C LYS A 225 -32.10 -39.47 -14.99
N ARG A 226 -33.10 -40.27 -15.43
CA ARG A 226 -34.36 -39.75 -15.99
C ARG A 226 -35.16 -38.93 -14.97
N ILE A 227 -35.16 -39.34 -13.71
CA ILE A 227 -35.83 -38.60 -12.64
C ILE A 227 -35.16 -37.23 -12.44
N ILE A 228 -33.84 -37.19 -12.33
CA ILE A 228 -33.08 -35.91 -12.18
C ILE A 228 -33.31 -35.01 -13.41
N GLU A 229 -33.21 -35.53 -14.62
CA GLU A 229 -33.46 -34.77 -15.85
C GLU A 229 -34.88 -34.18 -15.89
N LYS A 230 -35.90 -34.95 -15.46
CA LYS A 230 -37.28 -34.50 -15.34
C LYS A 230 -37.38 -33.32 -14.35
N ILE A 231 -36.80 -33.49 -13.17
CA ILE A 231 -36.79 -32.42 -12.13
C ILE A 231 -36.20 -31.13 -12.68
N LEU A 232 -35.04 -31.21 -13.36
CA LEU A 232 -34.36 -30.05 -13.91
C LEU A 232 -35.14 -29.35 -15.04
N ARG A 233 -35.87 -30.12 -15.87
CA ARG A 233 -36.71 -29.55 -16.94
C ARG A 233 -37.97 -28.87 -16.43
N GLU A 234 -38.52 -29.34 -15.30
CA GLU A 234 -39.73 -28.80 -14.70
C GLU A 234 -39.44 -27.59 -13.76
N ASP A 235 -38.20 -27.46 -13.29
CA ASP A 235 -37.84 -26.40 -12.35
C ASP A 235 -37.78 -25.04 -13.03
N ALA A 236 -38.32 -24.02 -12.36
CA ALA A 236 -38.47 -22.68 -12.95
C ALA A 236 -37.12 -21.96 -13.27
N ASP A 237 -36.07 -22.22 -12.44
CA ASP A 237 -34.81 -21.54 -12.53
C ASP A 237 -33.79 -22.29 -13.44
N THR A 238 -34.05 -23.58 -13.76
CA THR A 238 -33.11 -24.42 -14.54
C THR A 238 -33.58 -24.72 -15.96
N LYS A 239 -34.83 -24.52 -16.27
CA LYS A 239 -35.45 -24.93 -17.56
C LYS A 239 -35.02 -24.11 -18.77
N SER A 240 -34.40 -22.99 -18.57
CA SER A 240 -34.14 -22.01 -19.64
C SER A 240 -33.02 -22.42 -20.61
N ASP A 241 -32.13 -23.33 -20.22
CA ASP A 241 -31.01 -23.75 -21.07
C ASP A 241 -30.76 -25.25 -21.04
N THR A 242 -31.61 -25.99 -21.75
CA THR A 242 -31.56 -27.46 -21.82
C THR A 242 -30.28 -27.98 -22.51
N LYS A 243 -29.53 -27.14 -23.25
CA LYS A 243 -28.34 -27.56 -23.99
C LYS A 243 -27.14 -27.82 -23.10
N GLU A 244 -27.06 -27.15 -21.95
CA GLU A 244 -25.95 -27.28 -21.01
C GLU A 244 -26.29 -28.08 -19.75
N MET A 245 -27.50 -28.66 -19.68
CA MET A 245 -27.91 -29.53 -18.60
C MET A 245 -27.29 -30.92 -18.77
N VAL A 246 -26.50 -31.37 -17.80
CA VAL A 246 -25.83 -32.66 -17.84
C VAL A 246 -26.10 -33.43 -16.56
N VAL A 247 -26.54 -34.69 -16.68
CA VAL A 247 -26.63 -35.65 -15.58
C VAL A 247 -25.75 -36.84 -15.89
N PHE A 248 -24.85 -37.18 -14.97
CA PHE A 248 -23.76 -38.14 -15.20
C PHE A 248 -23.50 -38.95 -13.92
N VAL A 249 -22.78 -40.07 -14.04
CA VAL A 249 -22.14 -40.73 -12.91
C VAL A 249 -20.83 -40.04 -12.65
N ASP A 250 -20.63 -39.47 -11.48
CA ASP A 250 -19.43 -38.71 -11.11
C ASP A 250 -18.35 -39.66 -10.56
N GLU A 251 -18.75 -40.57 -9.66
CA GLU A 251 -17.81 -41.46 -8.98
C GLU A 251 -18.51 -42.75 -8.54
N LEU A 252 -17.74 -43.82 -8.49
CA LEU A 252 -18.11 -45.07 -7.85
C LEU A 252 -17.43 -45.09 -6.47
N ALA A 253 -18.12 -44.58 -5.45
CA ALA A 253 -17.60 -44.44 -4.10
C ALA A 253 -17.82 -45.74 -3.27
N ASP A 254 -17.18 -45.84 -2.10
CA ASP A 254 -17.17 -47.07 -1.27
C ASP A 254 -18.54 -47.64 -0.97
N SER A 255 -19.57 -46.81 -0.76
CA SER A 255 -20.91 -47.21 -0.35
C SER A 255 -22.02 -46.72 -1.27
N ALA A 256 -21.71 -46.00 -2.35
CA ALA A 256 -22.68 -45.37 -3.23
C ALA A 256 -22.13 -45.14 -4.63
N VAL A 257 -23.01 -45.15 -5.62
CA VAL A 257 -22.75 -44.56 -6.94
C VAL A 257 -23.15 -43.09 -6.87
N ILE A 258 -22.17 -42.17 -7.05
CA ILE A 258 -22.41 -40.74 -6.97
C ILE A 258 -22.89 -40.24 -8.33
N MET A 259 -24.16 -39.82 -8.36
CA MET A 259 -24.75 -39.13 -9.51
C MET A 259 -24.43 -37.64 -9.42
N GLY A 260 -23.84 -37.09 -10.47
CA GLY A 260 -23.62 -35.64 -10.62
C GLY A 260 -24.64 -35.00 -11.55
N LEU A 261 -25.05 -33.80 -11.22
CA LEU A 261 -25.82 -32.97 -12.15
C LEU A 261 -25.13 -31.58 -12.26
N ARG A 262 -25.17 -31.01 -13.44
CA ARG A 262 -24.69 -29.65 -13.70
C ARG A 262 -25.73 -28.89 -14.52
N VAL A 263 -26.05 -27.69 -14.07
CA VAL A 263 -27.03 -26.82 -14.73
C VAL A 263 -26.70 -25.36 -14.46
N TRP A 264 -27.03 -24.47 -15.41
CA TRP A 264 -26.88 -23.04 -15.23
C TRP A 264 -28.11 -22.45 -14.52
N VAL A 265 -27.85 -21.57 -13.54
CA VAL A 265 -28.87 -20.85 -12.78
C VAL A 265 -28.43 -19.38 -12.62
N SER A 266 -29.40 -18.49 -12.44
CA SER A 266 -29.09 -17.10 -12.07
C SER A 266 -28.32 -17.06 -10.74
N THR A 267 -27.33 -16.19 -10.68
CA THR A 267 -26.48 -16.02 -9.48
C THR A 267 -27.29 -15.71 -8.23
N GLU A 268 -28.34 -14.89 -8.34
CA GLU A 268 -29.24 -14.54 -7.23
C GLU A 268 -30.07 -15.76 -6.72
N ARG A 269 -30.39 -16.69 -7.62
CA ARG A 269 -31.20 -17.87 -7.33
C ARG A 269 -30.38 -19.11 -6.99
N TYR A 270 -29.05 -19.01 -6.98
CA TYR A 270 -28.14 -20.14 -6.79
C TYR A 270 -28.48 -20.97 -5.53
N TRP A 271 -28.50 -20.33 -4.37
CA TRP A 271 -28.77 -21.02 -3.10
C TRP A 271 -30.22 -21.49 -2.98
N PRO A 272 -31.25 -20.68 -3.24
CA PRO A 272 -32.64 -21.14 -3.22
C PRO A 272 -32.89 -22.32 -4.16
N THR A 273 -32.32 -22.31 -5.35
CA THR A 273 -32.42 -23.40 -6.33
C THR A 273 -31.69 -24.65 -5.83
N THR A 274 -30.48 -24.51 -5.27
CA THR A 274 -29.74 -25.64 -4.69
C THR A 274 -30.56 -26.35 -3.61
N TRP A 275 -31.10 -25.61 -2.66
CA TRP A 275 -31.89 -26.21 -1.57
C TRP A 275 -33.16 -26.89 -2.06
N ARG A 276 -33.87 -26.25 -2.96
CA ARG A 276 -35.10 -26.79 -3.56
C ARG A 276 -34.82 -28.06 -4.37
N LEU A 277 -33.77 -28.07 -5.19
CA LEU A 277 -33.40 -29.24 -5.99
C LEU A 277 -32.98 -30.42 -5.09
N ASN A 278 -32.19 -30.19 -4.06
CA ASN A 278 -31.80 -31.24 -3.11
C ASN A 278 -33.02 -31.90 -2.46
N GLN A 279 -33.98 -31.09 -2.00
CA GLN A 279 -35.24 -31.60 -1.43
C GLN A 279 -36.03 -32.39 -2.46
N LYS A 280 -36.23 -31.83 -3.65
CA LYS A 280 -37.04 -32.46 -4.71
C LYS A 280 -36.43 -33.76 -5.22
N ILE A 281 -35.10 -33.82 -5.33
CA ILE A 281 -34.40 -35.07 -5.70
C ILE A 281 -34.66 -36.14 -4.65
N LYS A 282 -34.56 -35.81 -3.36
CA LYS A 282 -34.83 -36.79 -2.28
C LYS A 282 -36.26 -37.30 -2.33
N GLU A 283 -37.24 -36.41 -2.46
CA GLU A 283 -38.67 -36.76 -2.52
C GLU A 283 -39.00 -37.67 -3.72
N GLU A 284 -38.50 -37.31 -4.91
CA GLU A 284 -38.72 -38.07 -6.14
C GLU A 284 -37.98 -39.41 -6.13
N PHE A 285 -36.80 -39.51 -5.53
CA PHE A 285 -36.06 -40.75 -5.38
C PHE A 285 -36.85 -41.72 -4.47
N ASP A 286 -37.35 -41.24 -3.32
CA ASP A 286 -38.16 -42.04 -2.41
C ASP A 286 -39.44 -42.52 -3.09
N ALA A 287 -40.16 -41.66 -3.78
CA ALA A 287 -41.40 -42.01 -4.47
C ALA A 287 -41.20 -43.06 -5.58
N ASN A 288 -40.00 -43.10 -6.17
CA ASN A 288 -39.67 -44.03 -7.25
C ASN A 288 -38.84 -45.24 -6.82
N GLY A 289 -38.58 -45.43 -5.51
CA GLY A 289 -37.86 -46.56 -4.96
C GLY A 289 -36.33 -46.53 -5.28
N ILE A 290 -35.74 -45.33 -5.53
CA ILE A 290 -34.30 -45.16 -5.61
C ILE A 290 -33.77 -44.94 -4.20
N VAL A 291 -32.96 -45.86 -3.72
CA VAL A 291 -32.41 -45.82 -2.36
C VAL A 291 -31.14 -44.97 -2.33
N ILE A 292 -31.10 -43.98 -1.43
CA ILE A 292 -29.91 -43.28 -1.00
C ILE A 292 -29.28 -44.08 0.13
N PRO A 293 -28.11 -44.71 -0.06
CA PRO A 293 -27.56 -45.62 0.92
C PRO A 293 -26.99 -44.88 2.13
N TYR A 294 -27.00 -45.53 3.28
CA TYR A 294 -26.21 -45.12 4.43
C TYR A 294 -24.76 -45.56 4.22
N ASN A 295 -23.83 -44.83 4.82
CA ASN A 295 -22.43 -45.25 4.83
C ASN A 295 -22.32 -46.61 5.49
N GLN A 296 -21.81 -47.58 4.75
CA GLN A 296 -21.51 -48.92 5.28
C GLN A 296 -20.09 -48.87 5.87
N MET A 297 -19.96 -49.23 7.15
CA MET A 297 -18.67 -49.38 7.84
C MET A 297 -18.02 -50.70 7.48
#